data_4855ee35e354d05a666228bf923716d2
#
_entry.id   4855ee35e354d05a666228bf923716d2
#
_cell.length_a   1.000
_cell.length_b   1.000
_cell.length_c   1.000
_cell.angle_alpha   90.00
_cell.angle_beta   90.00
_cell.angle_gamma   90.00
#
_symmetry.space_group_name_H-M   'P 1'
#
loop_
_entity.id
_entity.type
_entity.pdbx_description
1 polymer ?
#
loop_
_entity_poly.entity_id
_entity_poly.type
_entity_poly.pdbx_seq_one_letter_code
_entity_poly.pdbx_strand_id
1 'polypeptide(L)'
;MLVTLKEILPEARRKKRAVGAFNVANYEAALGVIKAAEREKLPAIIQIFQRLFLSEKGSDLAGTLLRMANRCTQPIVVHLDHGGSLEIVCASLAAGCSSAMFDGSMLAFEKNVELTKRAADYSHMLGASCEGEIGHVAMGDENAITSVEEAVGFYSSTGVDALAVSIGTVHGFYKSKPKIDVARCAEIAAALPDVPLVLHGGTGTPPEDLRSVIENGVSKINIATEFMDTFLKSTRRELDALDGKFLPIDKFMDPVIDDCAAHAARLMRFFAGK
;
A
#
# COMPACT_ATOMS: atom_id res chain seq x y z
N MET A 1 16.01 -2.45 6.32
CA MET A 1 15.95 -3.93 6.43
C MET A 1 14.73 -4.40 5.65
N LEU A 2 14.92 -5.22 4.60
CA LEU A 2 13.82 -5.80 3.83
C LEU A 2 13.10 -6.86 4.66
N VAL A 3 11.75 -6.75 4.72
CA VAL A 3 10.86 -7.66 5.46
C VAL A 3 9.58 -7.93 4.66
N THR A 4 8.74 -8.86 5.13
CA THR A 4 7.45 -9.19 4.53
C THR A 4 6.28 -8.51 5.27
N LEU A 5 5.07 -8.50 4.68
CA LEU A 5 3.85 -8.04 5.40
C LEU A 5 3.59 -8.86 6.66
N LYS A 6 3.83 -10.17 6.58
CA LYS A 6 3.64 -11.11 7.69
C LYS A 6 4.48 -10.78 8.92
N GLU A 7 5.63 -10.14 8.73
CA GLU A 7 6.51 -9.75 9.84
C GLU A 7 6.07 -8.46 10.54
N ILE A 8 5.35 -7.55 9.84
CA ILE A 8 5.03 -6.22 10.40
C ILE A 8 3.54 -5.97 10.68
N LEU A 9 2.63 -6.53 9.86
CA LEU A 9 1.20 -6.22 9.99
C LEU A 9 0.51 -6.85 11.20
N PRO A 10 0.82 -8.10 11.63
CA PRO A 10 0.18 -8.68 12.82
C PRO A 10 0.47 -7.87 14.09
N GLU A 11 1.67 -7.30 14.23
CA GLU A 11 1.98 -6.43 15.36
C GLU A 11 1.25 -5.10 15.26
N ALA A 12 1.17 -4.50 14.07
CA ALA A 12 0.41 -3.28 13.83
C ALA A 12 -1.05 -3.47 14.23
N ARG A 13 -1.68 -4.58 13.79
CA ARG A 13 -3.05 -4.93 14.15
C ARG A 13 -3.26 -5.04 15.66
N ARG A 14 -2.42 -5.84 16.35
CA ARG A 14 -2.53 -6.00 17.81
C ARG A 14 -2.40 -4.68 18.58
N LYS A 15 -1.60 -3.76 18.06
CA LYS A 15 -1.38 -2.43 18.65
C LYS A 15 -2.41 -1.39 18.18
N LYS A 16 -3.41 -1.77 17.40
CA LYS A 16 -4.39 -0.86 16.78
C LYS A 16 -3.70 0.30 16.06
N ARG A 17 -2.78 -0.07 15.17
CA ARG A 17 -1.97 0.80 14.31
C ARG A 17 -2.04 0.32 12.88
N ALA A 18 -1.71 1.20 11.95
CA ALA A 18 -1.50 0.79 10.56
C ALA A 18 -0.11 1.19 10.06
N VAL A 19 0.36 0.46 9.04
CA VAL A 19 1.56 0.78 8.29
C VAL A 19 1.16 1.46 6.99
N GLY A 20 1.76 2.61 6.69
CA GLY A 20 1.54 3.31 5.42
C GLY A 20 2.19 2.57 4.27
N ALA A 21 1.43 2.36 3.21
CA ALA A 21 1.87 1.76 1.96
C ALA A 21 1.86 2.83 0.86
N PHE A 22 3.04 3.26 0.43
CA PHE A 22 3.23 4.40 -0.46
C PHE A 22 3.55 3.94 -1.88
N ASN A 23 2.71 4.31 -2.84
CA ASN A 23 2.99 4.06 -4.26
C ASN A 23 4.07 5.02 -4.76
N VAL A 24 5.15 4.45 -5.27
CA VAL A 24 6.27 5.20 -5.83
C VAL A 24 6.44 4.88 -7.33
N ALA A 25 6.92 5.87 -8.08
CA ALA A 25 7.17 5.74 -9.51
C ALA A 25 8.61 6.08 -9.90
N ASN A 26 9.44 6.53 -8.96
CA ASN A 26 10.83 6.89 -9.17
C ASN A 26 11.65 6.76 -7.87
N TYR A 27 12.96 6.92 -8.01
CA TYR A 27 13.92 6.83 -6.91
C TYR A 27 13.69 7.91 -5.84
N GLU A 28 13.44 9.15 -6.24
CA GLU A 28 13.36 10.30 -5.34
C GLU A 28 12.14 10.20 -4.41
N ALA A 29 10.99 9.78 -4.94
CA ALA A 29 9.79 9.52 -4.14
C ALA A 29 10.06 8.39 -3.13
N ALA A 30 10.71 7.31 -3.56
CA ALA A 30 11.07 6.20 -2.68
C ALA A 30 12.06 6.64 -1.59
N LEU A 31 13.04 7.48 -1.92
CA LEU A 31 13.99 8.03 -0.96
C LEU A 31 13.28 8.87 0.11
N GLY A 32 12.25 9.62 -0.28
CA GLY A 32 11.38 10.34 0.66
C GLY A 32 10.74 9.40 1.69
N VAL A 33 10.18 8.26 1.24
CA VAL A 33 9.59 7.25 2.16
C VAL A 33 10.66 6.65 3.09
N ILE A 34 11.84 6.31 2.58
CA ILE A 34 12.94 5.74 3.38
C ILE A 34 13.39 6.75 4.44
N LYS A 35 13.61 8.03 4.08
CA LYS A 35 13.98 9.10 5.03
C LYS A 35 12.91 9.26 6.13
N ALA A 36 11.63 9.18 5.75
CA ALA A 36 10.52 9.25 6.70
C ALA A 36 10.55 8.07 7.68
N ALA A 37 10.72 6.84 7.18
CA ALA A 37 10.78 5.64 8.01
C ALA A 37 11.93 5.71 9.03
N GLU A 38 13.11 6.11 8.59
CA GLU A 38 14.29 6.26 9.47
C GLU A 38 14.09 7.35 10.52
N ARG A 39 13.57 8.52 10.12
CA ARG A 39 13.30 9.64 11.02
C ARG A 39 12.29 9.30 12.12
N GLU A 40 11.19 8.66 11.74
CA GLU A 40 10.11 8.33 12.65
C GLU A 40 10.34 7.01 13.42
N LYS A 41 11.34 6.22 13.02
CA LYS A 41 11.61 4.87 13.53
C LYS A 41 10.36 3.96 13.41
N LEU A 42 9.77 3.96 12.24
CA LEU A 42 8.54 3.22 11.92
C LEU A 42 8.74 2.38 10.66
N PRO A 43 8.05 1.23 10.54
CA PRO A 43 8.03 0.45 9.31
C PRO A 43 7.30 1.21 8.20
N ALA A 44 7.60 0.86 6.95
CA ALA A 44 6.89 1.34 5.77
C ALA A 44 6.76 0.26 4.70
N ILE A 45 5.75 0.40 3.86
CA ILE A 45 5.57 -0.39 2.66
C ILE A 45 5.79 0.54 1.46
N ILE A 46 6.72 0.19 0.59
CA ILE A 46 6.95 0.87 -0.69
C ILE A 46 6.37 -0.03 -1.77
N GLN A 47 5.41 0.49 -2.52
CA GLN A 47 4.69 -0.34 -3.49
C GLN A 47 4.78 0.20 -4.91
N ILE A 48 4.83 -0.74 -5.86
CA ILE A 48 4.86 -0.49 -7.30
C ILE A 48 3.52 -0.96 -7.86
N PHE A 49 2.75 -0.03 -8.43
CA PHE A 49 1.49 -0.37 -9.10
C PHE A 49 1.76 -1.20 -10.37
N GLN A 50 0.92 -2.22 -10.65
CA GLN A 50 1.14 -3.17 -11.76
C GLN A 50 1.42 -2.52 -13.10
N ARG A 51 0.75 -1.41 -13.45
CA ARG A 51 0.95 -0.69 -14.71
C ARG A 51 2.40 -0.22 -14.88
N LEU A 52 3.03 0.24 -13.79
CA LEU A 52 4.44 0.62 -13.81
C LEU A 52 5.32 -0.63 -13.85
N PHE A 53 4.98 -1.66 -13.06
CA PHE A 53 5.75 -2.90 -13.00
C PHE A 53 5.83 -3.63 -14.35
N LEU A 54 4.77 -3.56 -15.17
CA LEU A 54 4.73 -4.12 -16.53
C LEU A 54 5.60 -3.34 -17.55
N SER A 55 6.09 -2.17 -17.21
CA SER A 55 7.00 -1.39 -18.04
C SER A 55 8.47 -1.72 -17.73
N GLU A 56 9.38 -1.42 -18.66
CA GLU A 56 10.83 -1.56 -18.46
C GLU A 56 11.31 -0.83 -17.19
N LYS A 57 10.67 0.30 -16.85
CA LYS A 57 11.00 1.09 -15.66
C LYS A 57 10.68 0.35 -14.35
N GLY A 58 9.66 -0.50 -14.34
CA GLY A 58 9.17 -1.12 -13.12
C GLY A 58 10.10 -2.18 -12.55
N SER A 59 10.65 -3.05 -13.39
CA SER A 59 11.61 -4.07 -12.96
C SER A 59 12.91 -3.45 -12.43
N ASP A 60 13.43 -2.41 -13.11
CA ASP A 60 14.63 -1.70 -12.68
C ASP A 60 14.38 -0.92 -11.38
N LEU A 61 13.19 -0.31 -11.25
CA LEU A 61 12.79 0.35 -10.01
C LEU A 61 12.72 -0.67 -8.86
N ALA A 62 12.13 -1.85 -9.07
CA ALA A 62 12.07 -2.90 -8.05
C ALA A 62 13.46 -3.26 -7.52
N GLY A 63 14.44 -3.49 -8.39
CA GLY A 63 15.82 -3.75 -8.01
C GLY A 63 16.45 -2.59 -7.21
N THR A 64 16.11 -1.36 -7.53
CA THR A 64 16.55 -0.17 -6.78
C THR A 64 15.90 -0.12 -5.40
N LEU A 65 14.58 -0.33 -5.29
CA LEU A 65 13.85 -0.34 -4.03
C LEU A 65 14.35 -1.43 -3.08
N LEU A 66 14.65 -2.61 -3.60
CA LEU A 66 15.23 -3.71 -2.81
C LEU A 66 16.57 -3.33 -2.18
N ARG A 67 17.46 -2.68 -2.94
CA ARG A 67 18.72 -2.15 -2.40
C ARG A 67 18.49 -1.09 -1.34
N MET A 68 17.54 -0.17 -1.54
CA MET A 68 17.18 0.86 -0.57
C MET A 68 16.62 0.23 0.71
N ALA A 69 15.69 -0.71 0.59
CA ALA A 69 15.10 -1.44 1.73
C ALA A 69 16.16 -2.19 2.55
N ASN A 70 17.08 -2.89 1.87
CA ASN A 70 18.16 -3.62 2.57
C ASN A 70 19.14 -2.69 3.33
N ARG A 71 19.34 -1.46 2.87
CA ARG A 71 20.20 -0.48 3.54
C ARG A 71 19.49 0.29 4.64
N CYS A 72 18.16 0.37 4.61
CA CYS A 72 17.36 1.05 5.62
C CYS A 72 17.47 0.33 6.97
N THR A 73 17.58 1.09 8.06
CA THR A 73 17.60 0.55 9.43
C THR A 73 16.22 0.12 9.91
N GLN A 74 15.17 0.65 9.31
CA GLN A 74 13.79 0.31 9.65
C GLN A 74 13.25 -0.81 8.75
N PRO A 75 12.22 -1.57 9.21
CA PRO A 75 11.56 -2.58 8.40
C PRO A 75 10.88 -1.96 7.18
N ILE A 76 11.23 -2.42 5.99
CA ILE A 76 10.66 -1.97 4.72
C ILE A 76 10.17 -3.18 3.94
N VAL A 77 8.92 -3.13 3.49
CA VAL A 77 8.35 -4.08 2.53
C VAL A 77 8.43 -3.47 1.13
N VAL A 78 8.86 -4.26 0.14
CA VAL A 78 8.74 -3.92 -1.28
C VAL A 78 7.61 -4.78 -1.86
N HIS A 79 6.56 -4.13 -2.34
CA HIS A 79 5.26 -4.74 -2.64
C HIS A 79 4.79 -4.47 -4.08
N LEU A 80 4.27 -5.50 -4.76
CA LEU A 80 3.47 -5.32 -5.97
C LEU A 80 2.04 -4.94 -5.59
N ASP A 81 1.56 -3.82 -6.09
CA ASP A 81 0.21 -3.29 -5.86
C ASP A 81 -0.71 -3.61 -7.04
N HIS A 82 -1.87 -4.22 -6.79
CA HIS A 82 -2.90 -4.61 -7.75
C HIS A 82 -2.42 -5.51 -8.90
N GLY A 83 -1.75 -6.62 -8.59
CA GLY A 83 -1.37 -7.63 -9.59
C GLY A 83 -2.58 -8.34 -10.20
N GLY A 84 -3.00 -7.98 -11.40
CA GLY A 84 -4.20 -8.49 -12.07
C GLY A 84 -4.01 -9.85 -12.76
N SER A 85 -2.83 -10.47 -12.67
CA SER A 85 -2.60 -11.83 -13.17
C SER A 85 -1.52 -12.55 -12.36
N LEU A 86 -1.54 -13.89 -12.42
CA LEU A 86 -0.50 -14.71 -11.78
C LEU A 86 0.87 -14.45 -12.37
N GLU A 87 0.96 -14.15 -13.67
CA GLU A 87 2.23 -13.86 -14.34
C GLU A 87 2.92 -12.66 -13.75
N ILE A 88 2.18 -11.57 -13.48
CA ILE A 88 2.78 -10.37 -12.89
C ILE A 88 3.15 -10.57 -11.41
N VAL A 89 2.34 -11.33 -10.66
CA VAL A 89 2.68 -11.73 -9.29
C VAL A 89 3.97 -12.52 -9.29
N CYS A 90 4.07 -13.55 -10.14
CA CYS A 90 5.28 -14.36 -10.26
C CYS A 90 6.50 -13.52 -10.69
N ALA A 91 6.32 -12.62 -11.66
CA ALA A 91 7.40 -11.75 -12.13
C ALA A 91 7.90 -10.80 -11.02
N SER A 92 6.98 -10.23 -10.22
CA SER A 92 7.35 -9.34 -9.12
C SER A 92 8.14 -10.06 -8.02
N LEU A 93 7.72 -11.28 -7.68
CA LEU A 93 8.41 -12.11 -6.69
C LEU A 93 9.76 -12.61 -7.23
N ALA A 94 9.85 -12.97 -8.51
CA ALA A 94 11.11 -13.33 -9.14
C ALA A 94 12.09 -12.14 -9.20
N ALA A 95 11.60 -10.90 -9.30
CA ALA A 95 12.41 -9.69 -9.17
C ALA A 95 12.86 -9.41 -7.74
N GLY A 96 12.36 -10.16 -6.74
CA GLY A 96 12.76 -10.09 -5.32
C GLY A 96 11.82 -9.27 -4.44
N CYS A 97 10.64 -8.85 -4.92
CA CYS A 97 9.64 -8.21 -4.06
C CYS A 97 9.31 -9.13 -2.87
N SER A 98 9.30 -8.56 -1.67
CA SER A 98 9.03 -9.32 -0.43
C SER A 98 7.54 -9.54 -0.17
N SER A 99 6.70 -8.98 -1.03
CA SER A 99 5.24 -9.13 -0.99
C SER A 99 4.63 -8.82 -2.36
N ALA A 100 3.52 -9.48 -2.67
CA ALA A 100 2.72 -9.19 -3.85
C ALA A 100 1.23 -9.27 -3.53
N MET A 101 0.43 -8.41 -4.17
CA MET A 101 -1.01 -8.51 -4.14
C MET A 101 -1.51 -9.19 -5.42
N PHE A 102 -2.43 -10.14 -5.28
CA PHE A 102 -3.27 -10.59 -6.39
C PHE A 102 -4.63 -9.90 -6.28
N ASP A 103 -5.00 -9.15 -7.32
CA ASP A 103 -6.28 -8.45 -7.41
C ASP A 103 -7.22 -9.19 -8.37
N GLY A 104 -8.06 -10.04 -7.81
CA GLY A 104 -9.15 -10.72 -8.48
C GLY A 104 -10.53 -10.13 -8.19
N SER A 105 -10.61 -8.93 -7.61
CA SER A 105 -11.87 -8.32 -7.12
C SER A 105 -12.95 -8.15 -8.19
N MET A 106 -12.56 -8.09 -9.47
CA MET A 106 -13.46 -8.02 -10.62
C MET A 106 -13.91 -9.41 -11.15
N LEU A 107 -13.37 -10.50 -10.62
CA LEU A 107 -13.71 -11.85 -11.01
C LEU A 107 -14.89 -12.40 -10.19
N ALA A 108 -15.52 -13.48 -10.66
CA ALA A 108 -16.43 -14.24 -9.82
C ALA A 108 -15.70 -14.76 -8.56
N PHE A 109 -16.41 -14.84 -7.44
CA PHE A 109 -15.84 -15.18 -6.13
C PHE A 109 -14.97 -16.43 -6.16
N GLU A 110 -15.47 -17.53 -6.74
CA GLU A 110 -14.76 -18.81 -6.80
C GLU A 110 -13.47 -18.69 -7.63
N LYS A 111 -13.50 -17.88 -8.70
CA LYS A 111 -12.32 -17.67 -9.54
C LYS A 111 -11.30 -16.77 -8.87
N ASN A 112 -11.74 -15.74 -8.14
CA ASN A 112 -10.88 -14.92 -7.30
C ASN A 112 -10.20 -15.80 -6.25
N VAL A 113 -10.94 -16.62 -5.52
CA VAL A 113 -10.41 -17.57 -4.52
C VAL A 113 -9.37 -18.50 -5.15
N GLU A 114 -9.69 -19.15 -6.28
CA GLU A 114 -8.75 -20.07 -6.96
C GLU A 114 -7.41 -19.39 -7.29
N LEU A 115 -7.47 -18.23 -7.93
CA LEU A 115 -6.27 -17.55 -8.41
C LEU A 115 -5.48 -16.89 -7.25
N THR A 116 -6.19 -16.31 -6.28
CA THR A 116 -5.55 -15.74 -5.09
C THR A 116 -4.84 -16.80 -4.27
N LYS A 117 -5.46 -17.99 -4.11
CA LYS A 117 -4.80 -19.12 -3.44
C LYS A 117 -3.50 -19.50 -4.13
N ARG A 118 -3.50 -19.61 -5.47
CA ARG A 118 -2.27 -19.92 -6.24
C ARG A 118 -1.21 -18.84 -6.07
N ALA A 119 -1.61 -17.57 -6.03
CA ALA A 119 -0.70 -16.46 -5.76
C ALA A 119 -0.11 -16.53 -4.35
N ALA A 120 -0.94 -16.85 -3.34
CA ALA A 120 -0.50 -17.03 -1.95
C ALA A 120 0.46 -18.21 -1.82
N ASP A 121 0.10 -19.38 -2.36
CA ASP A 121 0.96 -20.58 -2.32
C ASP A 121 2.33 -20.30 -2.97
N TYR A 122 2.36 -19.59 -4.11
CA TYR A 122 3.61 -19.23 -4.79
C TYR A 122 4.43 -18.21 -3.98
N SER A 123 3.78 -17.18 -3.42
CA SER A 123 4.44 -16.21 -2.55
C SER A 123 5.10 -16.88 -1.34
N HIS A 124 4.36 -17.73 -0.66
CA HIS A 124 4.85 -18.46 0.52
C HIS A 124 6.00 -19.41 0.19
N MET A 125 5.96 -20.07 -0.97
CA MET A 125 7.06 -20.93 -1.44
C MET A 125 8.38 -20.15 -1.59
N LEU A 126 8.30 -18.87 -1.93
CA LEU A 126 9.45 -17.97 -2.07
C LEU A 126 9.79 -17.19 -0.78
N GLY A 127 9.08 -17.44 0.32
CA GLY A 127 9.28 -16.74 1.59
C GLY A 127 8.74 -15.29 1.59
N ALA A 128 7.91 -14.94 0.61
CA ALA A 128 7.23 -13.65 0.51
C ALA A 128 5.82 -13.70 1.11
N SER A 129 5.17 -12.55 1.26
CA SER A 129 3.77 -12.45 1.68
C SER A 129 2.85 -12.22 0.49
N CYS A 130 1.59 -12.65 0.63
CA CYS A 130 0.52 -12.38 -0.32
C CYS A 130 -0.59 -11.53 0.31
N GLU A 131 -1.04 -10.52 -0.43
CA GLU A 131 -2.28 -9.78 -0.17
C GLU A 131 -3.33 -10.20 -1.20
N GLY A 132 -4.59 -10.32 -0.75
CA GLY A 132 -5.72 -10.56 -1.65
C GLY A 132 -6.81 -9.51 -1.42
N GLU A 133 -7.69 -9.31 -2.40
CA GLU A 133 -8.81 -8.37 -2.33
C GLU A 133 -10.15 -9.06 -2.55
N ILE A 134 -11.11 -8.71 -1.70
CA ILE A 134 -12.50 -9.10 -1.82
C ILE A 134 -13.42 -7.87 -1.71
N GLY A 135 -14.40 -7.78 -2.63
CA GLY A 135 -15.12 -6.54 -2.88
C GLY A 135 -14.25 -5.59 -3.70
N HIS A 136 -14.84 -4.92 -4.67
CA HIS A 136 -14.09 -4.04 -5.56
C HIS A 136 -14.03 -2.61 -5.01
N VAL A 137 -12.82 -2.07 -4.87
CA VAL A 137 -12.60 -0.64 -4.58
C VAL A 137 -12.55 0.11 -5.90
N ALA A 138 -13.69 0.70 -6.29
CA ALA A 138 -13.87 1.33 -7.61
C ALA A 138 -13.08 2.65 -7.75
N MET A 139 -12.91 3.07 -9.01
CA MET A 139 -12.56 4.44 -9.38
C MET A 139 -13.87 5.24 -9.54
N GLY A 140 -14.45 5.74 -8.45
CA GLY A 140 -15.71 6.48 -8.46
C GLY A 140 -16.69 6.06 -7.35
N ASP A 141 -17.99 6.31 -7.55
CA ASP A 141 -19.01 6.23 -6.48
C ASP A 141 -19.67 4.84 -6.28
N GLU A 142 -19.37 3.82 -7.11
CA GLU A 142 -19.99 2.50 -7.04
C GLU A 142 -19.03 1.46 -6.46
N ASN A 143 -19.13 1.24 -5.15
CA ASN A 143 -18.40 0.19 -4.44
C ASN A 143 -19.33 -0.94 -4.00
N ALA A 144 -18.94 -2.18 -4.27
CA ALA A 144 -19.55 -3.34 -3.62
C ALA A 144 -18.93 -3.48 -2.22
N ILE A 145 -19.71 -3.24 -1.17
CA ILE A 145 -19.27 -3.43 0.23
C ILE A 145 -19.06 -4.93 0.49
N THR A 146 -17.90 -5.28 1.01
CA THR A 146 -17.56 -6.66 1.38
C THR A 146 -18.47 -7.16 2.52
N SER A 147 -19.10 -8.33 2.37
CA SER A 147 -19.82 -8.97 3.46
C SER A 147 -18.86 -9.72 4.40
N VAL A 148 -19.31 -10.00 5.62
CA VAL A 148 -18.52 -10.77 6.60
C VAL A 148 -18.28 -12.20 6.11
N GLU A 149 -19.32 -12.81 5.55
CA GLU A 149 -19.29 -14.19 5.03
C GLU A 149 -18.30 -14.33 3.88
N GLU A 150 -18.29 -13.37 2.95
CA GLU A 150 -17.33 -13.34 1.83
C GLU A 150 -15.89 -13.18 2.36
N ALA A 151 -15.65 -12.25 3.30
CA ALA A 151 -14.32 -12.04 3.86
C ALA A 151 -13.78 -13.30 4.56
N VAL A 152 -14.60 -13.95 5.39
CA VAL A 152 -14.24 -15.19 6.09
C VAL A 152 -14.00 -16.34 5.11
N GLY A 153 -14.92 -16.54 4.15
CA GLY A 153 -14.80 -17.61 3.15
C GLY A 153 -13.56 -17.43 2.28
N PHE A 154 -13.30 -16.20 1.84
CA PHE A 154 -12.14 -15.86 1.01
C PHE A 154 -10.83 -16.10 1.77
N TYR A 155 -10.69 -15.53 2.97
CA TYR A 155 -9.48 -15.72 3.78
C TYR A 155 -9.20 -17.17 4.08
N SER A 156 -10.22 -17.92 4.55
CA SER A 156 -10.07 -19.34 4.90
C SER A 156 -9.68 -20.22 3.71
N SER A 157 -10.09 -19.84 2.51
CA SER A 157 -9.82 -20.59 1.28
C SER A 157 -8.50 -20.22 0.62
N THR A 158 -8.01 -18.98 0.79
CA THR A 158 -6.83 -18.47 0.10
C THR A 158 -5.57 -18.51 0.93
N GLY A 159 -5.67 -18.28 2.24
CA GLY A 159 -4.54 -18.24 3.16
C GLY A 159 -3.62 -17.02 2.95
N VAL A 160 -4.15 -15.89 2.46
CA VAL A 160 -3.39 -14.63 2.30
C VAL A 160 -2.91 -14.09 3.65
N ASP A 161 -1.82 -13.33 3.65
CA ASP A 161 -1.23 -12.73 4.87
C ASP A 161 -1.87 -11.39 5.23
N ALA A 162 -2.58 -10.76 4.28
CA ALA A 162 -3.33 -9.53 4.46
C ALA A 162 -4.55 -9.52 3.54
N LEU A 163 -5.66 -8.97 4.01
CA LEU A 163 -6.94 -8.97 3.29
C LEU A 163 -7.43 -7.55 3.05
N ALA A 164 -7.46 -7.13 1.78
CA ALA A 164 -8.08 -5.89 1.37
C ALA A 164 -9.61 -6.08 1.26
N VAL A 165 -10.33 -5.17 1.90
CA VAL A 165 -11.80 -5.19 1.96
C VAL A 165 -12.38 -3.86 1.49
N SER A 166 -13.48 -3.92 0.75
CA SER A 166 -14.22 -2.72 0.33
C SER A 166 -15.22 -2.32 1.41
N ILE A 167 -15.01 -1.12 1.96
CA ILE A 167 -15.87 -0.53 3.02
C ILE A 167 -16.29 0.90 2.68
N GLY A 168 -16.34 1.26 1.39
CA GLY A 168 -16.81 2.57 0.92
C GLY A 168 -15.70 3.59 0.60
N THR A 169 -14.43 3.18 0.59
CA THR A 169 -13.33 4.01 0.04
C THR A 169 -13.29 3.91 -1.48
N VAL A 170 -12.73 4.93 -2.15
CA VAL A 170 -12.47 4.93 -3.60
C VAL A 170 -11.04 5.34 -3.89
N HIS A 171 -10.52 4.92 -5.05
CA HIS A 171 -9.21 5.35 -5.51
C HIS A 171 -9.24 6.79 -6.05
N GLY A 172 -8.19 7.55 -5.80
CA GLY A 172 -8.06 8.92 -6.26
C GLY A 172 -8.55 9.97 -5.27
N PHE A 173 -8.75 11.21 -5.74
CA PHE A 173 -9.38 12.24 -4.94
C PHE A 173 -10.89 12.09 -4.94
N TYR A 174 -11.49 12.18 -3.76
CA TYR A 174 -12.94 12.16 -3.63
C TYR A 174 -13.60 13.37 -4.28
N LYS A 175 -14.67 13.15 -5.03
CA LYS A 175 -15.53 14.22 -5.56
C LYS A 175 -16.56 14.71 -4.53
N SER A 176 -16.90 13.84 -3.58
CA SER A 176 -17.80 14.10 -2.46
C SER A 176 -17.23 13.45 -1.19
N LYS A 177 -17.74 13.81 0.00
CA LYS A 177 -17.28 13.19 1.24
C LYS A 177 -17.52 11.67 1.19
N PRO A 178 -16.50 10.83 1.40
CA PRO A 178 -16.67 9.36 1.39
C PRO A 178 -17.61 8.92 2.51
N LYS A 179 -18.29 7.82 2.28
CA LYS A 179 -19.16 7.19 3.27
C LYS A 179 -18.55 5.86 3.69
N ILE A 180 -17.65 5.92 4.66
CA ILE A 180 -16.91 4.75 5.14
C ILE A 180 -17.80 3.95 6.10
N ASP A 181 -17.95 2.66 5.81
CA ASP A 181 -18.69 1.72 6.67
C ASP A 181 -17.77 1.13 7.76
N VAL A 182 -17.54 1.93 8.80
CA VAL A 182 -16.73 1.53 9.96
C VAL A 182 -17.35 0.34 10.70
N ALA A 183 -18.69 0.25 10.72
CA ALA A 183 -19.37 -0.86 11.37
C ALA A 183 -19.07 -2.18 10.64
N ARG A 184 -19.12 -2.19 9.31
CA ARG A 184 -18.75 -3.36 8.50
C ARG A 184 -17.28 -3.74 8.71
N CYS A 185 -16.37 -2.76 8.77
CA CYS A 185 -14.97 -3.01 9.11
C CYS A 185 -14.83 -3.74 10.46
N ALA A 186 -15.54 -3.27 11.49
CA ALA A 186 -15.54 -3.87 12.82
C ALA A 186 -16.10 -5.31 12.82
N GLU A 187 -17.19 -5.57 12.08
CA GLU A 187 -17.77 -6.90 11.94
C GLU A 187 -16.80 -7.89 11.30
N ILE A 188 -16.16 -7.50 10.18
CA ILE A 188 -15.14 -8.31 9.50
C ILE A 188 -13.96 -8.56 10.44
N ALA A 189 -13.49 -7.52 11.13
CA ALA A 189 -12.38 -7.63 12.07
C ALA A 189 -12.68 -8.55 13.27
N ALA A 190 -13.92 -8.59 13.74
CA ALA A 190 -14.36 -9.49 14.82
C ALA A 190 -14.44 -10.94 14.35
N ALA A 191 -14.85 -11.18 13.10
CA ALA A 191 -14.90 -12.51 12.49
C ALA A 191 -13.50 -13.05 12.13
N LEU A 192 -12.54 -12.14 11.89
CA LEU A 192 -11.15 -12.44 11.49
C LEU A 192 -10.15 -11.76 12.46
N PRO A 193 -10.09 -12.17 13.74
CA PRO A 193 -9.39 -11.42 14.79
C PRO A 193 -7.88 -11.27 14.58
N ASP A 194 -7.24 -12.23 13.90
CA ASP A 194 -5.80 -12.26 13.69
C ASP A 194 -5.38 -11.80 12.28
N VAL A 195 -6.34 -11.50 11.40
CA VAL A 195 -6.06 -11.17 9.99
C VAL A 195 -5.83 -9.67 9.83
N PRO A 196 -4.66 -9.23 9.35
CA PRO A 196 -4.44 -7.83 9.01
C PRO A 196 -5.37 -7.38 7.88
N LEU A 197 -6.27 -6.43 8.16
CA LEU A 197 -7.11 -5.82 7.13
C LEU A 197 -6.36 -4.69 6.42
N VAL A 198 -6.64 -4.53 5.14
CA VAL A 198 -6.04 -3.49 4.30
C VAL A 198 -7.12 -2.53 3.80
N LEU A 199 -6.83 -1.24 3.88
CA LEU A 199 -7.64 -0.18 3.31
C LEU A 199 -6.98 0.35 2.04
N HIS A 200 -7.63 0.16 0.90
CA HIS A 200 -7.31 0.85 -0.34
C HIS A 200 -8.04 2.21 -0.41
N GLY A 201 -7.57 3.13 -1.25
CA GLY A 201 -8.20 4.45 -1.38
C GLY A 201 -8.05 5.34 -0.14
N GLY A 202 -6.92 5.26 0.57
CA GLY A 202 -6.67 6.07 1.77
C GLY A 202 -6.53 7.57 1.53
N THR A 203 -6.20 8.00 0.29
CA THR A 203 -6.07 9.41 -0.09
C THR A 203 -7.37 10.17 0.14
N GLY A 204 -7.32 11.25 0.95
CA GLY A 204 -8.48 12.12 1.19
C GLY A 204 -9.56 11.53 2.10
N THR A 205 -9.37 10.33 2.62
CA THR A 205 -10.26 9.78 3.66
C THR A 205 -10.13 10.62 4.94
N PRO A 206 -11.25 11.05 5.57
CA PRO A 206 -11.22 11.85 6.77
C PRO A 206 -10.39 11.22 7.90
N PRO A 207 -9.57 12.00 8.62
CA PRO A 207 -8.71 11.46 9.69
C PRO A 207 -9.49 10.69 10.78
N GLU A 208 -10.70 11.14 11.11
CA GLU A 208 -11.58 10.46 12.07
C GLU A 208 -11.99 9.06 11.58
N ASP A 209 -12.32 8.94 10.28
CA ASP A 209 -12.68 7.65 9.69
C ASP A 209 -11.46 6.73 9.60
N LEU A 210 -10.29 7.26 9.19
CA LEU A 210 -9.04 6.50 9.19
C LEU A 210 -8.69 5.99 10.60
N ARG A 211 -8.83 6.83 11.63
CA ARG A 211 -8.59 6.40 13.01
C ARG A 211 -9.55 5.29 13.41
N SER A 212 -10.83 5.45 13.10
CA SER A 212 -11.86 4.47 13.42
C SER A 212 -11.59 3.11 12.75
N VAL A 213 -11.24 3.06 11.47
CA VAL A 213 -10.96 1.77 10.80
C VAL A 213 -9.66 1.13 11.28
N ILE A 214 -8.63 1.93 11.65
CA ILE A 214 -7.40 1.40 12.27
C ILE A 214 -7.71 0.73 13.61
N GLU A 215 -8.52 1.36 14.46
CA GLU A 215 -8.94 0.79 15.73
C GLU A 215 -9.77 -0.49 15.56
N ASN A 216 -10.43 -0.63 14.41
CA ASN A 216 -11.23 -1.78 14.01
C ASN A 216 -10.52 -2.72 13.03
N GLY A 217 -9.18 -2.78 13.06
CA GLY A 217 -8.43 -3.88 12.48
C GLY A 217 -7.70 -3.58 11.17
N VAL A 218 -7.89 -2.41 10.55
CA VAL A 218 -7.06 -2.00 9.42
C VAL A 218 -5.62 -1.81 9.89
N SER A 219 -4.70 -2.48 9.22
CA SER A 219 -3.27 -2.54 9.59
C SER A 219 -2.33 -2.10 8.46
N LYS A 220 -2.86 -1.95 7.23
CA LYS A 220 -2.17 -1.37 6.08
C LYS A 220 -3.11 -0.36 5.41
N ILE A 221 -2.57 0.79 5.02
CA ILE A 221 -3.33 1.84 4.31
C ILE A 221 -2.55 2.26 3.07
N ASN A 222 -3.18 2.10 1.91
CA ASN A 222 -2.59 2.49 0.62
C ASN A 222 -2.73 4.00 0.40
N ILE A 223 -1.60 4.63 0.12
CA ILE A 223 -1.44 6.06 -0.17
C ILE A 223 -0.77 6.21 -1.53
N ALA A 224 -1.53 6.58 -2.55
CA ALA A 224 -1.04 6.77 -3.90
C ALA A 224 -1.17 8.24 -4.33
N THR A 225 -2.39 8.70 -4.55
CA THR A 225 -2.68 9.95 -5.23
C THR A 225 -2.12 11.17 -4.50
N GLU A 226 -2.35 11.31 -3.18
CA GLU A 226 -1.86 12.47 -2.43
C GLU A 226 -0.32 12.46 -2.30
N PHE A 227 0.32 11.29 -2.30
CA PHE A 227 1.78 11.20 -2.25
C PHE A 227 2.42 11.62 -3.59
N MET A 228 1.85 11.13 -4.71
CA MET A 228 2.27 11.54 -6.05
C MET A 228 1.99 13.03 -6.31
N ASP A 229 0.85 13.53 -5.85
CA ASP A 229 0.49 14.95 -5.96
C ASP A 229 1.45 15.85 -5.16
N THR A 230 1.89 15.39 -3.97
CA THR A 230 2.93 16.09 -3.19
C THR A 230 4.22 16.20 -3.99
N PHE A 231 4.67 15.10 -4.63
CA PHE A 231 5.85 15.11 -5.49
C PHE A 231 5.72 16.13 -6.65
N LEU A 232 4.58 16.08 -7.35
CA LEU A 232 4.34 16.97 -8.50
C LEU A 232 4.22 18.44 -8.09
N LYS A 233 3.54 18.75 -6.99
CA LYS A 233 3.41 20.12 -6.47
C LYS A 233 4.74 20.69 -6.00
N SER A 234 5.54 19.87 -5.31
CA SER A 234 6.88 20.27 -4.90
C SER A 234 7.78 20.51 -6.10
N THR A 235 7.79 19.60 -7.08
CA THR A 235 8.55 19.77 -8.32
C THR A 235 8.18 21.07 -9.05
N ARG A 236 6.87 21.38 -9.16
CA ARG A 236 6.42 22.64 -9.78
C ARG A 236 6.91 23.85 -9.02
N ARG A 237 6.76 23.87 -7.70
CA ARG A 237 7.24 24.97 -6.85
C ARG A 237 8.73 25.22 -7.03
N GLU A 238 9.54 24.17 -7.02
CA GLU A 238 10.99 24.29 -7.20
C GLU A 238 11.35 24.76 -8.62
N LEU A 239 10.63 24.28 -9.65
CA LEU A 239 10.84 24.69 -11.02
C LEU A 239 10.49 26.18 -11.22
N ASP A 240 9.38 26.63 -10.66
CA ASP A 240 8.97 28.03 -10.72
C ASP A 240 9.99 28.94 -9.98
N ALA A 241 10.58 28.46 -8.89
CA ALA A 241 11.59 29.20 -8.11
C ALA A 241 12.94 29.34 -8.82
N LEU A 242 13.24 28.50 -9.83
CA LEU A 242 14.47 28.64 -10.62
C LEU A 242 14.50 29.94 -11.43
N ASP A 243 13.36 30.45 -11.83
CA ASP A 243 13.25 31.69 -12.63
C ASP A 243 14.18 31.68 -13.85
N GLY A 244 14.19 30.56 -14.58
CA GLY A 244 15.06 30.35 -15.75
C GLY A 244 16.54 30.08 -15.46
N LYS A 245 16.96 30.01 -14.20
CA LYS A 245 18.34 29.69 -13.82
C LYS A 245 18.56 28.18 -13.83
N PHE A 246 19.78 27.78 -14.21
CA PHE A 246 20.20 26.37 -14.15
C PHE A 246 20.52 25.95 -12.71
N LEU A 247 19.98 24.77 -12.32
CA LEU A 247 20.39 24.06 -11.12
C LEU A 247 20.64 22.58 -11.48
N PRO A 248 21.74 21.93 -11.03
CA PRO A 248 21.92 20.50 -11.21
C PRO A 248 20.74 19.70 -10.70
N ILE A 249 20.32 18.66 -11.45
CA ILE A 249 19.09 17.91 -11.16
C ILE A 249 19.08 17.24 -9.77
N ASP A 250 20.24 16.76 -9.31
CA ASP A 250 20.40 16.20 -7.98
C ASP A 250 20.10 17.24 -6.89
N LYS A 251 20.53 18.50 -7.05
CA LYS A 251 20.25 19.60 -6.14
C LYS A 251 18.81 20.10 -6.24
N PHE A 252 18.28 20.08 -7.45
CA PHE A 252 16.88 20.42 -7.70
C PHE A 252 15.93 19.43 -6.99
N MET A 253 16.28 18.16 -6.93
CA MET A 253 15.45 17.12 -6.31
C MET A 253 15.54 17.07 -4.78
N ASP A 254 16.57 17.66 -4.15
CA ASP A 254 16.72 17.62 -2.69
C ASP A 254 15.45 18.10 -1.94
N PRO A 255 14.89 19.31 -2.21
CA PRO A 255 13.67 19.78 -1.55
C PRO A 255 12.43 18.97 -1.90
N VAL A 256 12.34 18.39 -3.11
CA VAL A 256 11.23 17.51 -3.51
C VAL A 256 11.24 16.22 -2.68
N ILE A 257 12.41 15.62 -2.47
CA ILE A 257 12.60 14.45 -1.61
C ILE A 257 12.20 14.80 -0.16
N ASP A 258 12.60 15.97 0.33
CA ASP A 258 12.31 16.38 1.71
C ASP A 258 10.81 16.62 1.94
N ASP A 259 10.09 17.18 0.97
CA ASP A 259 8.62 17.31 1.02
C ASP A 259 7.93 15.94 1.02
N CYS A 260 8.36 15.03 0.15
CA CYS A 260 7.87 13.65 0.16
C CYS A 260 8.13 12.97 1.51
N ALA A 261 9.33 13.18 2.09
CA ALA A 261 9.66 12.64 3.40
C ALA A 261 8.80 13.27 4.52
N ALA A 262 8.55 14.56 4.46
CA ALA A 262 7.69 15.24 5.43
C ALA A 262 6.24 14.73 5.37
N HIS A 263 5.71 14.56 4.15
CA HIS A 263 4.36 14.03 3.94
C HIS A 263 4.23 12.59 4.43
N ALA A 264 5.13 11.71 4.00
CA ALA A 264 5.14 10.31 4.44
C ALA A 264 5.27 10.19 5.97
N ALA A 265 6.16 10.96 6.59
CA ALA A 265 6.35 10.96 8.04
C ALA A 265 5.10 11.41 8.81
N ARG A 266 4.38 12.43 8.32
CA ARG A 266 3.11 12.88 8.90
C ARG A 266 2.10 11.74 8.93
N LEU A 267 1.93 11.03 7.81
CA LEU A 267 1.00 9.90 7.71
C LEU A 267 1.46 8.72 8.57
N MET A 268 2.75 8.38 8.55
CA MET A 268 3.30 7.30 9.39
C MET A 268 3.03 7.53 10.88
N ARG A 269 3.26 8.77 11.38
CA ARG A 269 2.93 9.11 12.78
C ARG A 269 1.45 8.94 13.05
N PHE A 270 0.61 9.48 12.19
CA PHE A 270 -0.83 9.39 12.35
C PHE A 270 -1.31 7.93 12.40
N PHE A 271 -0.84 7.08 11.48
CA PHE A 271 -1.19 5.65 11.44
C PHE A 271 -0.64 4.87 12.66
N ALA A 272 0.49 5.30 13.18
CA ALA A 272 1.09 4.72 14.38
C ALA A 272 0.47 5.23 15.70
N GLY A 273 -0.48 6.16 15.64
CA GLY A 273 -1.11 6.74 16.83
C GLY A 273 -0.19 7.66 17.63
N LYS A 274 0.72 8.37 16.93
CA LYS A 274 1.69 9.31 17.52
C LYS A 274 1.33 10.76 17.17
#